data_a8791b306be5104b491082d02ca0d379
#
_entry.id   a8791b306be5104b491082d02ca0d379
#
_cell.length_a   1.000
_cell.length_b   1.000
_cell.length_c   1.000
_cell.angle_alpha   90.00
_cell.angle_beta   90.00
_cell.angle_gamma   90.00
#
_symmetry.space_group_name_H-M   'P 1'
#
loop_
_entity.id
_entity.type
_entity.pdbx_description
1 polymer ?
#
loop_
_entity_poly.entity_id
_entity_poly.type
_entity_poly.pdbx_seq_one_letter_code
_entity_poly.pdbx_strand_id
1 'polypeptide(L)'
;MILRSMATLAMIAAVLLSGCGSGKQPGTGLKLIAIITPSHDNPFFKAEAETAAARARELGYGVSTNSHDDDAHKQDQLIDVAIANHASAIILDNAGADASLAAVRKAKAAGIPSFLIDREINANGVAVSQIVSNNYQGASIGAQEFARLMGEKGNYIELVGRESDTNAAIRTRGYHDVLDKYDGLKQVGRQSANWSQTEAFQKIETMIQGNRDIKGVIAGNDTMALGAAAALKNAGLEKVIVVGFDGSPDAIASIKGGAIKATVLQPAATISRLAVDQAHKYLTSGSTGVPEKQSIDCELVTPATADQYGLFGRK
;
A
#
# COMPACT_ATOMS: atom_id res chain seq x y z
N MET A 1 40.77 88.93 -34.71
CA MET A 1 39.70 88.65 -33.72
C MET A 1 39.04 87.36 -34.14
N ILE A 2 39.43 86.38 -33.56
CA ILE A 2 39.25 84.99 -33.24
C ILE A 2 37.90 84.44 -33.73
N LEU A 3 37.95 83.51 -34.74
CA LEU A 3 36.92 82.57 -35.11
C LEU A 3 37.28 81.16 -34.60
N ARG A 4 36.47 80.65 -33.73
CA ARG A 4 36.60 79.25 -33.27
C ARG A 4 35.65 78.34 -34.07
N SER A 5 36.28 77.40 -34.72
CA SER A 5 35.67 76.24 -35.41
C SER A 5 35.13 75.23 -34.41
N MET A 6 33.87 74.84 -34.54
CA MET A 6 33.28 73.72 -33.79
C MET A 6 33.13 72.47 -34.75
N ALA A 7 33.88 71.46 -34.43
CA ALA A 7 33.78 70.18 -35.12
C ALA A 7 32.71 69.30 -34.42
N THR A 8 31.74 68.91 -35.19
CA THR A 8 30.64 67.99 -34.78
C THR A 8 31.06 66.56 -34.89
N LEU A 9 31.14 65.83 -33.79
CA LEU A 9 31.45 64.39 -33.75
C LEU A 9 30.12 63.59 -33.77
N ALA A 10 29.87 62.88 -34.86
CA ALA A 10 28.70 61.96 -34.99
C ALA A 10 29.05 60.63 -34.31
N MET A 11 28.30 60.30 -33.25
CA MET A 11 28.42 59.03 -32.53
C MET A 11 27.42 58.02 -33.11
N ILE A 12 27.91 56.97 -33.81
CA ILE A 12 27.08 55.87 -34.31
C ILE A 12 26.85 54.91 -33.14
N ALA A 13 25.62 54.80 -32.66
CA ALA A 13 25.19 53.85 -31.66
C ALA A 13 24.88 52.51 -32.36
N ALA A 14 25.76 51.51 -32.22
CA ALA A 14 25.47 50.13 -32.62
C ALA A 14 24.57 49.48 -31.57
N VAL A 15 23.33 49.20 -31.95
CA VAL A 15 22.36 48.45 -31.13
C VAL A 15 22.69 46.97 -31.32
N LEU A 16 23.33 46.36 -30.30
CA LEU A 16 23.47 44.89 -30.20
C LEU A 16 22.14 44.34 -29.71
N LEU A 17 21.35 43.73 -30.60
CA LEU A 17 20.23 42.88 -30.25
C LEU A 17 20.81 41.55 -29.69
N SER A 18 20.92 41.50 -28.36
CA SER A 18 21.18 40.27 -27.64
C SER A 18 19.88 39.44 -27.67
N GLY A 19 19.81 38.42 -28.54
CA GLY A 19 18.75 37.44 -28.55
C GLY A 19 18.76 36.66 -27.23
N CYS A 20 17.72 36.90 -26.40
CA CYS A 20 17.40 36.01 -25.28
C CYS A 20 16.96 34.63 -25.83
N GLY A 21 17.92 33.79 -26.09
CA GLY A 21 17.69 32.35 -26.20
C GLY A 21 17.26 31.84 -24.81
N SER A 22 15.97 31.50 -24.68
CA SER A 22 15.47 30.77 -23.52
C SER A 22 16.09 29.36 -23.50
N GLY A 23 17.36 29.30 -23.11
CA GLY A 23 17.99 28.06 -22.75
C GLY A 23 17.28 27.52 -21.51
N LYS A 24 16.46 26.49 -21.66
CA LYS A 24 16.09 25.64 -20.52
C LYS A 24 17.39 25.20 -19.85
N GLN A 25 17.73 25.80 -18.73
CA GLN A 25 18.76 25.26 -17.85
C GLN A 25 18.31 23.83 -17.49
N PRO A 26 19.16 22.82 -17.71
CA PRO A 26 18.89 21.50 -17.14
C PRO A 26 18.83 21.68 -15.63
N GLY A 27 17.68 21.42 -15.04
CA GLY A 27 17.54 21.43 -13.59
C GLY A 27 18.58 20.46 -13.01
N THR A 28 19.53 20.99 -12.24
CA THR A 28 20.57 20.22 -11.55
C THR A 28 20.05 19.46 -10.34
N GLY A 29 18.73 19.35 -10.19
CA GLY A 29 18.08 18.58 -9.13
C GLY A 29 17.83 17.12 -9.55
N LEU A 30 17.90 16.22 -8.58
CA LEU A 30 17.52 14.83 -8.77
C LEU A 30 16.06 14.75 -9.25
N LYS A 31 15.76 13.86 -10.20
CA LYS A 31 14.37 13.53 -10.57
C LYS A 31 13.64 13.03 -9.32
N LEU A 32 12.46 13.57 -9.04
CA LEU A 32 11.69 13.29 -7.84
C LEU A 32 10.73 12.11 -8.07
N ILE A 33 10.69 11.13 -7.17
CA ILE A 33 9.62 10.16 -7.04
C ILE A 33 8.79 10.52 -5.80
N ALA A 34 7.49 10.73 -5.98
CA ALA A 34 6.53 10.92 -4.90
C ALA A 34 5.98 9.54 -4.46
N ILE A 35 6.06 9.25 -3.17
CA ILE A 35 5.54 8.02 -2.56
C ILE A 35 4.39 8.44 -1.65
N ILE A 36 3.20 7.91 -1.90
CA ILE A 36 1.96 8.26 -1.22
C ILE A 36 1.27 6.97 -0.79
N THR A 37 1.10 6.79 0.52
CA THR A 37 0.57 5.55 1.11
C THR A 37 -0.47 5.87 2.19
N PRO A 38 -1.20 4.88 2.73
CA PRO A 38 -1.99 5.04 3.94
C PRO A 38 -1.15 5.36 5.19
N SER A 39 -1.79 5.43 6.37
CA SER A 39 -1.11 5.79 7.63
C SER A 39 0.03 4.83 7.98
N HIS A 40 1.18 5.38 8.33
CA HIS A 40 2.34 4.64 8.80
C HIS A 40 2.18 4.09 10.23
N ASP A 41 1.06 4.34 10.89
CA ASP A 41 0.68 3.63 12.13
C ASP A 41 0.45 2.14 11.87
N ASN A 42 0.08 1.77 10.66
CA ASN A 42 0.10 0.39 10.22
C ASN A 42 1.51 0.04 9.68
N PRO A 43 2.22 -0.92 10.29
CA PRO A 43 3.58 -1.28 9.90
C PRO A 43 3.69 -1.80 8.44
N PHE A 44 2.60 -2.30 7.86
CA PHE A 44 2.56 -2.73 6.46
C PHE A 44 2.80 -1.54 5.52
N PHE A 45 2.01 -0.48 5.63
CA PHE A 45 2.14 0.71 4.77
C PHE A 45 3.43 1.48 5.03
N LYS A 46 3.92 1.46 6.29
CA LYS A 46 5.24 2.00 6.61
C LYS A 46 6.35 1.26 5.86
N ALA A 47 6.31 -0.08 5.86
CA ALA A 47 7.31 -0.90 5.16
C ALA A 47 7.27 -0.68 3.64
N GLU A 48 6.09 -0.53 3.06
CA GLU A 48 5.94 -0.17 1.64
C GLU A 48 6.63 1.16 1.33
N ALA A 49 6.28 2.21 2.08
CA ALA A 49 6.83 3.54 1.87
C ALA A 49 8.36 3.57 2.04
N GLU A 50 8.88 2.95 3.10
CA GLU A 50 10.32 2.90 3.39
C GLU A 50 11.08 2.10 2.32
N THR A 51 10.53 0.96 1.88
CA THR A 51 11.15 0.11 0.84
C THR A 51 11.17 0.83 -0.51
N ALA A 52 10.06 1.44 -0.91
CA ALA A 52 10.01 2.24 -2.14
C ALA A 52 10.98 3.41 -2.09
N ALA A 53 11.04 4.13 -0.95
CA ALA A 53 11.94 5.26 -0.76
C ALA A 53 13.43 4.84 -0.82
N ALA A 54 13.78 3.74 -0.17
CA ALA A 54 15.13 3.20 -0.20
C ALA A 54 15.53 2.84 -1.64
N ARG A 55 14.66 2.11 -2.35
CA ARG A 55 14.92 1.69 -3.73
C ARG A 55 15.04 2.87 -4.69
N ALA A 56 14.19 3.88 -4.55
CA ALA A 56 14.27 5.09 -5.37
C ALA A 56 15.60 5.83 -5.17
N ARG A 57 16.07 5.95 -3.90
CA ARG A 57 17.39 6.54 -3.60
C ARG A 57 18.55 5.71 -4.15
N GLU A 58 18.51 4.38 -4.08
CA GLU A 58 19.49 3.48 -4.70
C GLU A 58 19.64 3.73 -6.20
N LEU A 59 18.54 4.10 -6.87
CA LEU A 59 18.49 4.40 -8.30
C LEU A 59 18.80 5.87 -8.63
N GLY A 60 19.17 6.69 -7.64
CA GLY A 60 19.58 8.08 -7.82
C GLY A 60 18.43 9.09 -7.91
N TYR A 61 17.24 8.75 -7.40
CA TYR A 61 16.09 9.68 -7.34
C TYR A 61 16.04 10.45 -6.01
N GLY A 62 15.57 11.70 -6.08
CA GLY A 62 15.01 12.39 -4.93
C GLY A 62 13.66 11.75 -4.54
N VAL A 63 13.30 11.79 -3.27
CA VAL A 63 12.09 11.14 -2.76
C VAL A 63 11.32 12.10 -1.86
N SER A 64 9.99 12.16 -2.06
CA SER A 64 9.04 12.66 -1.06
C SER A 64 8.13 11.52 -0.62
N THR A 65 7.94 11.38 0.69
CA THR A 65 7.09 10.32 1.27
C THR A 65 6.01 10.97 2.11
N ASN A 66 4.74 10.66 1.84
CA ASN A 66 3.59 11.26 2.50
C ASN A 66 2.52 10.19 2.75
N SER A 67 1.69 10.43 3.80
CA SER A 67 0.55 9.60 4.12
C SER A 67 -0.76 10.34 3.86
N HIS A 68 -1.71 9.67 3.21
CA HIS A 68 -3.08 10.17 3.01
C HIS A 68 -4.04 9.72 4.11
N ASP A 69 -3.63 8.85 5.03
CA ASP A 69 -4.42 8.39 6.18
C ASP A 69 -5.80 7.82 5.77
N ASP A 70 -5.87 7.14 4.61
CA ASP A 70 -7.10 6.63 3.98
C ASP A 70 -8.15 7.71 3.64
N ASP A 71 -7.74 8.98 3.55
CA ASP A 71 -8.55 10.12 3.12
C ASP A 71 -8.29 10.43 1.64
N ALA A 72 -9.32 10.23 0.80
CA ALA A 72 -9.23 10.47 -0.64
C ALA A 72 -9.00 11.96 -0.99
N HIS A 73 -9.50 12.90 -0.18
CA HIS A 73 -9.24 14.32 -0.38
C HIS A 73 -7.79 14.67 -0.07
N LYS A 74 -7.26 14.12 1.02
CA LYS A 74 -5.84 14.29 1.36
C LYS A 74 -4.94 13.67 0.28
N GLN A 75 -5.29 12.48 -0.23
CA GLN A 75 -4.60 11.87 -1.37
C GLN A 75 -4.59 12.79 -2.59
N ASP A 76 -5.75 13.39 -2.93
CA ASP A 76 -5.86 14.31 -4.08
C ASP A 76 -4.94 15.52 -3.90
N GLN A 77 -4.89 16.11 -2.71
CA GLN A 77 -3.98 17.22 -2.37
C GLN A 77 -2.51 16.81 -2.49
N LEU A 78 -2.14 15.60 -2.03
CA LEU A 78 -0.77 15.09 -2.13
C LEU A 78 -0.35 14.84 -3.58
N ILE A 79 -1.29 14.42 -4.43
CA ILE A 79 -1.05 14.30 -5.88
C ILE A 79 -0.88 15.68 -6.51
N ASP A 80 -1.66 16.71 -6.11
CA ASP A 80 -1.46 18.09 -6.55
C ASP A 80 -0.07 18.61 -6.15
N VAL A 81 0.38 18.32 -4.94
CA VAL A 81 1.74 18.66 -4.49
C VAL A 81 2.79 17.94 -5.34
N ALA A 82 2.60 16.67 -5.67
CA ALA A 82 3.51 15.94 -6.55
C ALA A 82 3.58 16.56 -7.96
N ILE A 83 2.42 17.00 -8.51
CA ILE A 83 2.34 17.70 -9.79
C ILE A 83 3.06 19.04 -9.73
N ALA A 84 2.79 19.86 -8.70
CA ALA A 84 3.42 21.16 -8.51
C ALA A 84 4.95 21.08 -8.35
N ASN A 85 5.42 20.00 -7.72
CA ASN A 85 6.85 19.72 -7.55
C ASN A 85 7.48 19.01 -8.76
N HIS A 86 6.76 18.88 -9.87
CA HIS A 86 7.24 18.21 -11.08
C HIS A 86 7.81 16.81 -10.82
N ALA A 87 7.11 16.02 -9.99
CA ALA A 87 7.50 14.63 -9.74
C ALA A 87 7.63 13.87 -11.07
N SER A 88 8.65 13.05 -11.20
CA SER A 88 8.87 12.24 -12.41
C SER A 88 7.97 11.01 -12.43
N ALA A 89 7.58 10.50 -11.25
CA ALA A 89 6.64 9.40 -11.07
C ALA A 89 5.99 9.48 -9.69
N ILE A 90 4.83 8.82 -9.56
CA ILE A 90 4.13 8.61 -8.29
C ILE A 90 4.06 7.10 -8.02
N ILE A 91 4.52 6.68 -6.83
CA ILE A 91 4.23 5.36 -6.26
C ILE A 91 3.07 5.55 -5.31
N LEU A 92 1.97 4.85 -5.52
CA LEU A 92 0.71 5.09 -4.81
C LEU A 92 0.10 3.77 -4.30
N ASP A 93 -0.05 3.66 -2.98
CA ASP A 93 -1.05 2.80 -2.39
C ASP A 93 -2.30 3.65 -2.12
N ASN A 94 -3.38 3.40 -2.85
CA ASN A 94 -4.47 4.36 -3.00
C ASN A 94 -5.49 4.36 -1.83
N ALA A 95 -6.20 5.49 -1.64
CA ALA A 95 -7.19 5.67 -0.57
C ALA A 95 -8.54 4.99 -0.83
N GLY A 96 -8.72 4.37 -2.00
CA GLY A 96 -9.94 3.65 -2.38
C GLY A 96 -10.03 3.50 -3.90
N ALA A 97 -10.48 2.34 -4.36
CA ALA A 97 -10.41 1.94 -5.76
C ALA A 97 -11.13 2.89 -6.73
N ASP A 98 -12.32 3.36 -6.37
CA ASP A 98 -13.10 4.30 -7.17
C ASP A 98 -12.73 5.76 -6.86
N ALA A 99 -12.56 6.09 -5.58
CA ALA A 99 -12.26 7.44 -5.13
C ALA A 99 -10.94 7.99 -5.70
N SER A 100 -9.97 7.11 -5.99
CA SER A 100 -8.65 7.50 -6.48
C SER A 100 -8.57 7.67 -8.00
N LEU A 101 -9.61 7.28 -8.76
CA LEU A 101 -9.60 7.34 -10.23
C LEU A 101 -9.34 8.73 -10.78
N ALA A 102 -10.03 9.75 -10.23
CA ALA A 102 -9.90 11.12 -10.70
C ALA A 102 -8.48 11.67 -10.45
N ALA A 103 -7.92 11.39 -9.28
CA ALA A 103 -6.60 11.82 -8.88
C ALA A 103 -5.49 11.19 -9.75
N VAL A 104 -5.57 9.88 -10.04
CA VAL A 104 -4.61 9.19 -10.93
C VAL A 104 -4.73 9.69 -12.37
N ARG A 105 -5.96 9.96 -12.86
CA ARG A 105 -6.16 10.58 -14.19
C ARG A 105 -5.57 11.98 -14.26
N LYS A 106 -5.69 12.78 -13.19
CA LYS A 106 -5.12 14.12 -13.08
C LYS A 106 -3.58 14.07 -13.17
N ALA A 107 -2.93 13.16 -12.44
CA ALA A 107 -1.49 12.93 -12.54
C ALA A 107 -1.08 12.56 -13.98
N LYS A 108 -1.80 11.63 -14.60
CA LYS A 108 -1.58 11.23 -16.01
C LYS A 108 -1.72 12.39 -16.99
N ALA A 109 -2.75 13.23 -16.82
CA ALA A 109 -2.96 14.42 -17.66
C ALA A 109 -1.85 15.46 -17.50
N ALA A 110 -1.23 15.53 -16.31
CA ALA A 110 -0.04 16.34 -16.05
C ALA A 110 1.27 15.72 -16.55
N GLY A 111 1.21 14.55 -17.21
CA GLY A 111 2.38 13.84 -17.72
C GLY A 111 3.17 13.06 -16.67
N ILE A 112 2.60 12.84 -15.47
CA ILE A 112 3.26 12.14 -14.39
C ILE A 112 2.70 10.70 -14.31
N PRO A 113 3.50 9.68 -14.63
CA PRO A 113 3.10 8.29 -14.55
C PRO A 113 2.90 7.83 -13.10
N SER A 114 1.85 7.06 -12.84
CA SER A 114 1.55 6.47 -11.54
C SER A 114 1.75 4.95 -11.58
N PHE A 115 2.38 4.43 -10.52
CA PHE A 115 2.63 3.01 -10.29
C PHE A 115 1.96 2.67 -8.95
N LEU A 116 0.88 1.86 -9.02
CA LEU A 116 0.10 1.50 -7.85
C LEU A 116 0.68 0.24 -7.20
N ILE A 117 0.66 0.23 -5.89
CA ILE A 117 1.08 -0.88 -5.05
C ILE A 117 -0.05 -1.28 -4.12
N ASP A 118 -0.09 -2.54 -3.69
CA ASP A 118 -1.05 -3.17 -2.79
C ASP A 118 -2.51 -3.07 -3.24
N ARG A 119 -3.02 -1.87 -3.48
CA ARG A 119 -4.41 -1.60 -3.87
C ARG A 119 -4.49 -1.16 -5.32
N GLU A 120 -5.36 -1.83 -6.08
CA GLU A 120 -5.65 -1.40 -7.45
C GLU A 120 -6.81 -0.40 -7.52
N ILE A 121 -6.91 0.32 -8.62
CA ILE A 121 -8.08 1.13 -8.97
C ILE A 121 -8.99 0.37 -9.94
N ASN A 122 -10.29 0.70 -9.93
CA ASN A 122 -11.29 0.10 -10.81
C ASN A 122 -11.20 0.63 -12.26
N ALA A 123 -9.98 0.66 -12.81
CA ALA A 123 -9.74 1.07 -14.20
C ALA A 123 -8.47 0.43 -14.75
N ASN A 124 -8.43 0.32 -16.09
CA ASN A 124 -7.25 -0.02 -16.85
C ASN A 124 -6.82 1.15 -17.74
N GLY A 125 -5.54 1.21 -18.09
CA GLY A 125 -4.98 2.25 -18.97
C GLY A 125 -4.90 3.64 -18.31
N VAL A 126 -5.09 3.74 -17.01
CA VAL A 126 -4.97 4.99 -16.24
C VAL A 126 -3.63 5.05 -15.53
N ALA A 127 -3.29 4.06 -14.74
CA ALA A 127 -1.96 3.87 -14.18
C ALA A 127 -1.03 3.18 -15.19
N VAL A 128 0.27 3.31 -15.01
CA VAL A 128 1.27 2.57 -15.81
C VAL A 128 1.41 1.14 -15.30
N SER A 129 1.27 0.96 -14.00
CA SER A 129 1.39 -0.34 -13.34
C SER A 129 0.52 -0.39 -12.09
N GLN A 130 -0.05 -1.57 -11.80
CA GLN A 130 -0.83 -1.89 -10.61
C GLN A 130 -0.37 -3.26 -10.12
N ILE A 131 0.42 -3.27 -9.05
CA ILE A 131 1.08 -4.48 -8.52
C ILE A 131 0.48 -4.80 -7.16
N VAL A 132 -0.21 -5.92 -7.05
CA VAL A 132 -0.90 -6.35 -5.83
C VAL A 132 -0.44 -7.73 -5.39
N SER A 133 -0.76 -8.11 -4.16
CA SER A 133 -0.68 -9.50 -3.74
C SER A 133 -1.79 -10.32 -4.39
N ASN A 134 -1.57 -11.60 -4.62
CA ASN A 134 -2.64 -12.54 -4.98
C ASN A 134 -3.55 -12.79 -3.77
N ASN A 135 -4.36 -11.77 -3.46
CA ASN A 135 -5.20 -11.73 -2.27
C ASN A 135 -6.18 -12.91 -2.17
N TYR A 136 -6.71 -13.37 -3.32
CA TYR A 136 -7.62 -14.52 -3.33
C TYR A 136 -6.90 -15.81 -2.97
N GLN A 137 -5.73 -16.06 -3.57
CA GLN A 137 -4.90 -17.22 -3.27
C GLN A 137 -4.43 -17.19 -1.81
N GLY A 138 -3.96 -16.01 -1.34
CA GLY A 138 -3.55 -15.83 0.05
C GLY A 138 -4.69 -16.09 1.03
N ALA A 139 -5.88 -15.53 0.78
CA ALA A 139 -7.05 -15.77 1.61
C ALA A 139 -7.44 -17.25 1.62
N SER A 140 -7.39 -17.92 0.47
CA SER A 140 -7.72 -19.34 0.38
C SER A 140 -6.77 -20.22 1.21
N ILE A 141 -5.45 -19.99 1.16
CA ILE A 141 -4.50 -20.76 1.99
C ILE A 141 -4.64 -20.42 3.48
N GLY A 142 -4.91 -19.15 3.84
CA GLY A 142 -5.20 -18.76 5.21
C GLY A 142 -6.46 -19.43 5.77
N ALA A 143 -7.52 -19.48 4.98
CA ALA A 143 -8.77 -20.14 5.35
C ALA A 143 -8.62 -21.66 5.50
N GLN A 144 -7.84 -22.33 4.64
CA GLN A 144 -7.52 -23.75 4.77
C GLN A 144 -6.81 -24.03 6.09
N GLU A 145 -5.81 -23.23 6.44
CA GLU A 145 -5.12 -23.37 7.71
C GLU A 145 -6.04 -23.07 8.89
N PHE A 146 -6.89 -22.05 8.80
CA PHE A 146 -7.88 -21.74 9.82
C PHE A 146 -8.86 -22.92 10.04
N ALA A 147 -9.42 -23.49 8.98
CA ALA A 147 -10.31 -24.65 9.07
C ALA A 147 -9.60 -25.85 9.72
N ARG A 148 -8.37 -26.14 9.32
CA ARG A 148 -7.53 -27.18 9.91
C ARG A 148 -7.32 -26.97 11.42
N LEU A 149 -6.96 -25.77 11.82
CA LEU A 149 -6.74 -25.39 13.24
C LEU A 149 -8.03 -25.48 14.05
N MET A 150 -9.17 -25.12 13.46
CA MET A 150 -10.49 -25.25 14.06
C MET A 150 -10.94 -26.71 14.21
N GLY A 151 -10.31 -27.65 13.51
CA GLY A 151 -10.75 -29.05 13.38
C GLY A 151 -12.08 -29.12 12.62
N GLU A 152 -12.24 -28.25 11.62
CA GLU A 152 -13.35 -28.20 10.66
C GLU A 152 -14.74 -27.98 11.32
N LYS A 153 -14.78 -27.46 12.54
CA LYS A 153 -16.04 -27.25 13.30
C LYS A 153 -15.92 -26.18 14.37
N GLY A 154 -17.04 -25.54 14.65
CA GLY A 154 -17.22 -24.54 15.71
C GLY A 154 -17.57 -23.17 15.17
N ASN A 155 -17.96 -22.29 16.08
CA ASN A 155 -18.34 -20.93 15.77
C ASN A 155 -17.11 -20.04 15.52
N TYR A 156 -17.16 -19.18 14.52
CA TYR A 156 -16.10 -18.23 14.24
C TYR A 156 -16.61 -16.84 13.90
N ILE A 157 -15.73 -15.86 14.07
CA ILE A 157 -15.92 -14.46 13.70
C ILE A 157 -14.98 -14.11 12.55
N GLU A 158 -15.48 -13.33 11.59
CA GLU A 158 -14.68 -12.71 10.54
C GLU A 158 -14.54 -11.19 10.81
N LEU A 159 -13.31 -10.69 10.80
CA LEU A 159 -13.00 -9.27 10.78
C LEU A 159 -12.62 -8.84 9.37
N VAL A 160 -13.45 -7.99 8.78
CA VAL A 160 -13.29 -7.49 7.40
C VAL A 160 -12.51 -6.17 7.42
N GLY A 161 -11.76 -5.93 6.36
CA GLY A 161 -11.06 -4.67 6.15
C GLY A 161 -11.97 -3.51 5.73
N ARG A 162 -11.36 -2.46 5.19
CA ARG A 162 -12.07 -1.28 4.71
C ARG A 162 -12.84 -1.60 3.41
N GLU A 163 -14.12 -1.27 3.36
CA GLU A 163 -14.99 -1.62 2.22
C GLU A 163 -14.62 -0.89 0.91
N SER A 164 -13.98 0.28 1.00
CA SER A 164 -13.49 1.02 -0.18
C SER A 164 -12.23 0.43 -0.81
N ASP A 165 -11.62 -0.55 -0.14
CA ASP A 165 -10.45 -1.29 -0.59
C ASP A 165 -10.89 -2.63 -1.19
N THR A 166 -10.55 -2.88 -2.45
CA THR A 166 -10.90 -4.12 -3.16
C THR A 166 -10.33 -5.37 -2.48
N ASN A 167 -9.20 -5.24 -1.78
CA ASN A 167 -8.57 -6.35 -1.05
C ASN A 167 -9.50 -6.93 0.03
N ALA A 168 -10.31 -6.10 0.70
CA ALA A 168 -11.25 -6.57 1.71
C ALA A 168 -12.27 -7.56 1.13
N ALA A 169 -12.90 -7.20 0.02
CA ALA A 169 -13.89 -8.06 -0.65
C ALA A 169 -13.24 -9.34 -1.24
N ILE A 170 -12.03 -9.21 -1.81
CA ILE A 170 -11.32 -10.34 -2.41
C ILE A 170 -10.90 -11.35 -1.33
N ARG A 171 -10.37 -10.89 -0.19
CA ARG A 171 -9.99 -11.77 0.94
C ARG A 171 -11.22 -12.45 1.54
N THR A 172 -12.30 -11.71 1.80
CA THR A 172 -13.58 -12.29 2.26
C THR A 172 -14.06 -13.39 1.32
N ARG A 173 -14.09 -13.13 0.00
CA ARG A 173 -14.47 -14.17 -0.97
C ARG A 173 -13.57 -15.40 -0.88
N GLY A 174 -12.24 -15.22 -0.81
CA GLY A 174 -11.30 -16.32 -0.67
C GLY A 174 -11.51 -17.13 0.62
N TYR A 175 -11.88 -16.48 1.72
CA TYR A 175 -12.24 -17.15 2.96
C TYR A 175 -13.52 -17.97 2.81
N HIS A 176 -14.59 -17.38 2.30
CA HIS A 176 -15.88 -18.07 2.14
C HIS A 176 -15.83 -19.20 1.15
N ASP A 177 -15.12 -19.05 0.02
CA ASP A 177 -14.96 -20.13 -0.97
C ASP A 177 -14.26 -21.38 -0.40
N VAL A 178 -13.61 -21.26 0.76
CA VAL A 178 -13.02 -22.38 1.49
C VAL A 178 -13.88 -22.79 2.68
N LEU A 179 -14.21 -21.85 3.57
CA LEU A 179 -14.83 -22.15 4.86
C LEU A 179 -16.26 -22.66 4.73
N ASP A 180 -17.01 -22.20 3.73
CA ASP A 180 -18.40 -22.60 3.50
C ASP A 180 -18.53 -24.05 3.02
N LYS A 181 -17.42 -24.71 2.69
CA LYS A 181 -17.39 -26.16 2.36
C LYS A 181 -17.41 -27.07 3.60
N TYR A 182 -17.20 -26.51 4.78
CA TYR A 182 -17.18 -27.24 6.03
C TYR A 182 -18.46 -27.05 6.81
N ASP A 183 -19.40 -27.98 6.74
CA ASP A 183 -20.72 -27.91 7.42
C ASP A 183 -20.60 -27.68 8.93
N GLY A 184 -19.49 -28.08 9.54
CA GLY A 184 -19.21 -27.91 10.96
C GLY A 184 -18.78 -26.49 11.36
N LEU A 185 -18.31 -25.65 10.44
CA LEU A 185 -17.93 -24.26 10.69
C LEU A 185 -19.16 -23.34 10.59
N LYS A 186 -19.35 -22.47 11.58
CA LYS A 186 -20.46 -21.52 11.62
C LYS A 186 -19.95 -20.11 11.83
N GLN A 187 -20.16 -19.24 10.87
CA GLN A 187 -19.91 -17.80 11.06
C GLN A 187 -21.00 -17.21 11.94
N VAL A 188 -20.62 -16.76 13.14
CA VAL A 188 -21.54 -16.17 14.12
C VAL A 188 -21.41 -14.65 14.25
N GLY A 189 -20.42 -14.08 13.59
CA GLY A 189 -20.19 -12.64 13.55
C GLY A 189 -19.30 -12.23 12.39
N ARG A 190 -19.61 -11.07 11.79
CA ARG A 190 -18.81 -10.45 10.74
C ARG A 190 -18.92 -8.94 10.84
N GLN A 191 -17.82 -8.24 10.97
CA GLN A 191 -17.79 -6.78 10.97
C GLN A 191 -16.53 -6.24 10.34
N SER A 192 -16.64 -5.05 9.72
CA SER A 192 -15.46 -4.30 9.31
C SER A 192 -14.81 -3.66 10.55
N ALA A 193 -13.49 -3.77 10.62
CA ALA A 193 -12.65 -3.04 11.56
C ALA A 193 -11.58 -2.19 10.83
N ASN A 194 -11.82 -1.86 9.55
CA ASN A 194 -11.12 -0.85 8.75
C ASN A 194 -9.59 -0.96 8.76
N TRP A 195 -9.04 -2.19 8.83
CA TRP A 195 -7.61 -2.47 8.98
C TRP A 195 -6.99 -1.98 10.31
N SER A 196 -7.82 -1.55 11.27
CA SER A 196 -7.41 -0.93 12.53
C SER A 196 -7.36 -1.94 13.68
N GLN A 197 -6.26 -1.95 14.42
CA GLN A 197 -6.10 -2.76 15.64
C GLN A 197 -7.10 -2.35 16.72
N THR A 198 -7.27 -1.04 16.92
CA THR A 198 -8.17 -0.49 17.96
C THR A 198 -9.63 -0.82 17.65
N GLU A 199 -10.05 -0.65 16.39
CA GLU A 199 -11.42 -1.00 16.01
C GLU A 199 -11.67 -2.50 16.12
N ALA A 200 -10.71 -3.34 15.71
CA ALA A 200 -10.82 -4.78 15.84
C ALA A 200 -10.97 -5.22 17.31
N PHE A 201 -10.18 -4.64 18.21
CA PHE A 201 -10.30 -4.87 19.65
C PHE A 201 -11.73 -4.56 20.12
N GLN A 202 -12.25 -3.38 19.84
CA GLN A 202 -13.59 -2.94 20.26
C GLN A 202 -14.70 -3.81 19.65
N LYS A 203 -14.57 -4.20 18.37
CA LYS A 203 -15.54 -5.08 17.70
C LYS A 203 -15.59 -6.46 18.33
N ILE A 204 -14.43 -7.05 18.62
CA ILE A 204 -14.36 -8.35 19.29
C ILE A 204 -14.94 -8.25 20.70
N GLU A 205 -14.59 -7.24 21.51
CA GLU A 205 -15.20 -7.06 22.84
C GLU A 205 -16.72 -7.03 22.77
N THR A 206 -17.28 -6.31 21.80
CA THR A 206 -18.73 -6.22 21.63
C THR A 206 -19.35 -7.57 21.22
N MET A 207 -18.73 -8.26 20.25
CA MET A 207 -19.28 -9.52 19.72
C MET A 207 -19.25 -10.65 20.77
N ILE A 208 -18.21 -10.73 21.58
CA ILE A 208 -18.10 -11.75 22.63
C ILE A 208 -19.02 -11.50 23.84
N GLN A 209 -19.49 -10.26 24.06
CA GLN A 209 -20.56 -9.99 25.03
C GLN A 209 -21.89 -10.67 24.64
N GLY A 210 -22.18 -10.69 23.34
CA GLY A 210 -23.39 -11.35 22.83
C GLY A 210 -23.26 -12.87 22.68
N ASN A 211 -22.08 -13.38 22.41
CA ASN A 211 -21.82 -14.80 22.24
C ASN A 211 -20.38 -15.15 22.62
N ARG A 212 -20.19 -15.88 23.67
CA ARG A 212 -18.86 -16.37 24.12
C ARG A 212 -18.49 -17.74 23.55
N ASP A 213 -19.46 -18.43 22.89
CA ASP A 213 -19.19 -19.72 22.25
C ASP A 213 -18.58 -19.50 20.87
N ILE A 214 -17.33 -18.99 20.86
CA ILE A 214 -16.51 -18.81 19.67
C ILE A 214 -15.25 -19.65 19.80
N LYS A 215 -14.83 -20.28 18.71
CA LYS A 215 -13.64 -21.12 18.64
C LYS A 215 -12.53 -20.48 17.79
N GLY A 216 -12.90 -19.56 16.88
CA GLY A 216 -11.93 -18.91 16.02
C GLY A 216 -12.30 -17.48 15.61
N VAL A 217 -11.27 -16.71 15.25
CA VAL A 217 -11.37 -15.41 14.57
C VAL A 217 -10.45 -15.45 13.35
N ILE A 218 -11.00 -15.18 12.17
CA ILE A 218 -10.21 -14.94 10.96
C ILE A 218 -10.27 -13.45 10.64
N ALA A 219 -9.11 -12.82 10.53
CA ALA A 219 -9.00 -11.40 10.31
C ALA A 219 -8.42 -11.09 8.93
N GLY A 220 -8.97 -10.09 8.27
CA GLY A 220 -8.51 -9.63 6.96
C GLY A 220 -7.10 -9.09 6.94
N ASN A 221 -6.54 -8.69 8.13
CA ASN A 221 -5.13 -8.34 8.25
C ASN A 221 -4.57 -8.58 9.67
N ASP A 222 -3.27 -8.44 9.82
CA ASP A 222 -2.53 -8.71 11.06
C ASP A 222 -2.82 -7.70 12.17
N THR A 223 -2.97 -6.42 11.85
CA THR A 223 -3.31 -5.41 12.87
C THR A 223 -4.66 -5.71 13.51
N MET A 224 -5.66 -6.13 12.71
CA MET A 224 -6.95 -6.58 13.25
C MET A 224 -6.81 -7.90 14.02
N ALA A 225 -5.98 -8.84 13.57
CA ALA A 225 -5.73 -10.10 14.27
C ALA A 225 -5.10 -9.85 15.67
N LEU A 226 -4.15 -8.91 15.76
CA LEU A 226 -3.53 -8.50 17.02
C LEU A 226 -4.54 -7.85 17.97
N GLY A 227 -5.42 -6.98 17.43
CA GLY A 227 -6.52 -6.39 18.19
C GLY A 227 -7.50 -7.44 18.73
N ALA A 228 -7.86 -8.40 17.87
CA ALA A 228 -8.71 -9.52 18.27
C ALA A 228 -8.07 -10.38 19.37
N ALA A 229 -6.79 -10.75 19.22
CA ALA A 229 -6.06 -11.53 20.21
C ALA A 229 -5.98 -10.82 21.57
N ALA A 230 -5.78 -9.49 21.56
CA ALA A 230 -5.77 -8.69 22.78
C ALA A 230 -7.14 -8.66 23.47
N ALA A 231 -8.24 -8.47 22.73
CA ALA A 231 -9.60 -8.48 23.28
C ALA A 231 -9.97 -9.86 23.87
N LEU A 232 -9.61 -10.93 23.15
CA LEU A 232 -9.83 -12.31 23.61
C LEU A 232 -9.05 -12.61 24.88
N LYS A 233 -7.80 -12.15 24.99
CA LYS A 233 -6.98 -12.29 26.19
C LYS A 233 -7.63 -11.58 27.38
N ASN A 234 -8.09 -10.33 27.20
CA ASN A 234 -8.78 -9.58 28.25
C ASN A 234 -10.06 -10.28 28.75
N ALA A 235 -10.72 -11.02 27.85
CA ALA A 235 -11.94 -11.77 28.17
C ALA A 235 -11.67 -13.18 28.74
N GLY A 236 -10.41 -13.61 28.89
CA GLY A 236 -10.04 -14.97 29.30
C GLY A 236 -10.34 -16.04 28.26
N LEU A 237 -10.27 -15.68 26.97
CA LEU A 237 -10.58 -16.53 25.81
C LEU A 237 -9.33 -16.81 24.96
N GLU A 238 -8.15 -16.94 25.57
CA GLU A 238 -6.86 -17.11 24.85
C GLU A 238 -6.76 -18.43 24.06
N LYS A 239 -7.70 -19.35 24.26
CA LYS A 239 -7.77 -20.59 23.49
C LYS A 239 -8.42 -20.44 22.11
N VAL A 240 -9.08 -19.29 21.85
CA VAL A 240 -9.68 -18.98 20.56
C VAL A 240 -8.57 -18.87 19.51
N ILE A 241 -8.77 -19.56 18.39
CA ILE A 241 -7.81 -19.58 17.28
C ILE A 241 -7.89 -18.25 16.53
N VAL A 242 -6.78 -17.54 16.37
CA VAL A 242 -6.71 -16.31 15.59
C VAL A 242 -5.78 -16.50 14.42
N VAL A 243 -6.25 -16.15 13.22
CA VAL A 243 -5.47 -16.15 11.97
C VAL A 243 -5.54 -14.77 11.34
N GLY A 244 -4.39 -14.24 10.94
CA GLY A 244 -4.22 -12.93 10.32
C GLY A 244 -3.85 -13.00 8.83
N PHE A 245 -3.47 -11.85 8.29
CA PHE A 245 -2.99 -11.65 6.93
C PHE A 245 -2.04 -10.46 6.94
N ASP A 246 -0.95 -10.46 6.25
CA ASP A 246 0.13 -9.50 5.92
C ASP A 246 1.51 -10.07 6.19
N GLY A 247 1.68 -10.93 7.22
CA GLY A 247 3.00 -11.43 7.64
C GLY A 247 3.82 -10.37 8.37
N SER A 248 3.16 -9.52 9.15
CA SER A 248 3.82 -8.45 9.88
C SER A 248 4.78 -8.97 10.96
N PRO A 249 5.86 -8.23 11.28
CA PRO A 249 6.79 -8.63 12.33
C PRO A 249 6.11 -8.90 13.68
N ASP A 250 5.11 -8.08 14.04
CA ASP A 250 4.36 -8.22 15.30
C ASP A 250 3.47 -9.46 15.29
N ALA A 251 2.82 -9.79 14.17
CA ALA A 251 2.08 -11.03 14.03
C ALA A 251 3.01 -12.25 14.07
N ILE A 252 4.17 -12.18 13.43
CA ILE A 252 5.20 -13.25 13.51
C ILE A 252 5.66 -13.45 14.96
N ALA A 253 5.91 -12.37 15.69
CA ALA A 253 6.24 -12.45 17.11
C ALA A 253 5.07 -13.05 17.92
N SER A 254 3.84 -12.65 17.64
CA SER A 254 2.62 -13.18 18.25
C SER A 254 2.38 -14.66 17.94
N ILE A 255 2.73 -15.13 16.75
CA ILE A 255 2.69 -16.56 16.36
C ILE A 255 3.69 -17.35 17.21
N LYS A 256 4.91 -16.85 17.38
CA LYS A 256 5.93 -17.47 18.23
C LYS A 256 5.50 -17.50 19.69
N GLY A 257 4.79 -16.47 20.15
CA GLY A 257 4.19 -16.40 21.49
C GLY A 257 2.89 -17.19 21.65
N GLY A 258 2.32 -17.71 20.56
CA GLY A 258 1.13 -18.58 20.55
C GLY A 258 -0.22 -17.84 20.65
N ALA A 259 -0.28 -16.51 20.64
CA ALA A 259 -1.53 -15.76 20.67
C ALA A 259 -2.23 -15.74 19.30
N ILE A 260 -1.49 -15.52 18.21
CA ILE A 260 -1.94 -15.74 16.83
C ILE A 260 -1.43 -17.12 16.39
N LYS A 261 -2.18 -17.86 15.59
CA LYS A 261 -1.83 -19.22 15.18
C LYS A 261 -1.17 -19.29 13.80
N ALA A 262 -1.55 -18.38 12.89
CA ALA A 262 -0.97 -18.26 11.57
C ALA A 262 -1.26 -16.88 10.99
N THR A 263 -0.47 -16.48 10.01
CA THR A 263 -0.75 -15.34 9.14
C THR A 263 -0.39 -15.69 7.70
N VAL A 264 -0.87 -14.90 6.75
CA VAL A 264 -0.51 -15.02 5.33
C VAL A 264 0.38 -13.84 4.97
N LEU A 265 1.62 -14.11 4.58
CA LEU A 265 2.56 -13.07 4.18
C LEU A 265 2.16 -12.45 2.84
N GLN A 266 1.99 -11.14 2.80
CA GLN A 266 2.03 -10.32 1.59
C GLN A 266 3.48 -9.87 1.33
N PRO A 267 4.02 -10.01 0.12
CA PRO A 267 5.41 -9.62 -0.16
C PRO A 267 5.53 -8.10 -0.41
N ALA A 268 5.11 -7.27 0.54
CA ALA A 268 5.05 -5.80 0.42
C ALA A 268 6.38 -5.18 0.00
N ALA A 269 7.50 -5.64 0.58
CA ALA A 269 8.83 -5.17 0.20
C ALA A 269 9.15 -5.46 -1.27
N THR A 270 8.76 -6.65 -1.77
CA THR A 270 8.96 -7.02 -3.18
C THR A 270 8.08 -6.18 -4.10
N ILE A 271 6.80 -5.98 -3.76
CA ILE A 271 5.86 -5.16 -4.53
C ILE A 271 6.37 -3.73 -4.65
N SER A 272 6.76 -3.12 -3.53
CA SER A 272 7.25 -1.73 -3.49
C SER A 272 8.54 -1.55 -4.30
N ARG A 273 9.50 -2.47 -4.15
CA ARG A 273 10.76 -2.45 -4.93
C ARG A 273 10.47 -2.60 -6.42
N LEU A 274 9.61 -3.54 -6.80
CA LEU A 274 9.25 -3.80 -8.19
C LEU A 274 8.55 -2.59 -8.83
N ALA A 275 7.67 -1.89 -8.11
CA ALA A 275 7.01 -0.68 -8.61
C ALA A 275 8.03 0.42 -8.92
N VAL A 276 9.01 0.63 -8.05
CA VAL A 276 10.08 1.61 -8.28
C VAL A 276 10.99 1.20 -9.44
N ASP A 277 11.34 -0.09 -9.57
CA ASP A 277 12.11 -0.61 -10.71
C ASP A 277 11.37 -0.42 -12.04
N GLN A 278 10.05 -0.65 -12.04
CA GLN A 278 9.20 -0.38 -13.20
C GLN A 278 9.09 1.11 -13.51
N ALA A 279 9.00 1.97 -12.47
CA ALA A 279 9.04 3.42 -12.65
C ALA A 279 10.36 3.86 -13.28
N HIS A 280 11.49 3.39 -12.77
CA HIS A 280 12.81 3.67 -13.35
C HIS A 280 12.90 3.23 -14.82
N LYS A 281 12.48 2.01 -15.12
CA LYS A 281 12.49 1.48 -16.48
C LYS A 281 11.58 2.30 -17.41
N TYR A 282 10.38 2.64 -16.98
CA TYR A 282 9.46 3.47 -17.74
C TYR A 282 10.03 4.88 -18.03
N LEU A 283 10.63 5.51 -17.03
CA LEU A 283 11.24 6.84 -17.16
C LEU A 283 12.48 6.88 -18.05
N THR A 284 13.12 5.73 -18.28
CA THR A 284 14.33 5.60 -19.10
C THR A 284 14.06 5.04 -20.49
N SER A 285 13.06 4.19 -20.65
CA SER A 285 12.80 3.49 -21.92
C SER A 285 11.38 3.69 -22.49
N GLY A 286 10.48 4.37 -21.76
CA GLY A 286 9.09 4.60 -22.18
C GLY A 286 8.15 3.42 -21.96
N SER A 287 8.61 2.28 -21.42
CA SER A 287 7.79 1.09 -21.19
C SER A 287 8.29 0.29 -19.98
N THR A 288 7.36 -0.32 -19.25
CA THR A 288 7.70 -1.31 -18.20
C THR A 288 8.09 -2.67 -18.81
N GLY A 289 7.62 -2.97 -20.03
CA GLY A 289 7.79 -4.27 -20.69
C GLY A 289 6.97 -5.40 -20.07
N VAL A 290 6.04 -5.09 -19.16
CA VAL A 290 5.15 -6.05 -18.48
C VAL A 290 3.72 -5.52 -18.48
N PRO A 291 2.70 -6.37 -18.25
CA PRO A 291 1.30 -5.94 -18.14
C PRO A 291 1.09 -4.90 -17.02
N GLU A 292 0.06 -4.06 -17.18
CA GLU A 292 -0.32 -3.06 -16.18
C GLU A 292 -0.67 -3.72 -14.83
N LYS A 293 -1.57 -4.72 -14.86
CA LYS A 293 -2.00 -5.45 -13.65
C LYS A 293 -1.14 -6.69 -13.45
N GLN A 294 -0.58 -6.79 -12.25
CA GLN A 294 0.30 -7.88 -11.84
C GLN A 294 -0.05 -8.30 -10.42
N SER A 295 0.02 -9.59 -10.14
CA SER A 295 -0.17 -10.12 -8.79
C SER A 295 0.99 -11.04 -8.40
N ILE A 296 1.37 -11.01 -7.12
CA ILE A 296 2.43 -11.84 -6.55
C ILE A 296 1.80 -12.74 -5.49
N ASP A 297 2.09 -14.03 -5.55
CA ASP A 297 1.54 -15.01 -4.62
C ASP A 297 1.96 -14.73 -3.17
N CYS A 298 1.03 -15.02 -2.27
CA CYS A 298 1.22 -14.94 -0.83
C CYS A 298 1.75 -16.26 -0.27
N GLU A 299 2.32 -16.22 0.94
CA GLU A 299 2.88 -17.38 1.61
C GLU A 299 2.26 -17.56 3.00
N LEU A 300 1.95 -18.82 3.37
CA LEU A 300 1.45 -19.12 4.71
C LEU A 300 2.59 -19.11 5.73
N VAL A 301 2.42 -18.37 6.82
CA VAL A 301 3.33 -18.33 7.96
C VAL A 301 2.68 -19.00 9.16
N THR A 302 3.33 -20.04 9.66
CA THR A 302 2.91 -20.82 10.82
C THR A 302 4.02 -20.85 11.87
N PRO A 303 3.81 -21.38 13.07
CA PRO A 303 4.88 -21.54 14.06
C PRO A 303 6.10 -22.30 13.52
N ALA A 304 5.91 -23.26 12.61
CA ALA A 304 6.99 -24.05 12.02
C ALA A 304 7.86 -23.24 11.03
N THR A 305 7.32 -22.20 10.43
CA THR A 305 8.00 -21.41 9.38
C THR A 305 8.31 -19.98 9.80
N ALA A 306 7.80 -19.50 10.95
CA ALA A 306 7.90 -18.11 11.40
C ALA A 306 9.33 -17.56 11.47
N ASP A 307 10.34 -18.40 11.74
CA ASP A 307 11.74 -17.98 11.78
C ASP A 307 12.35 -17.62 10.41
N GLN A 308 11.72 -18.08 9.34
CA GLN A 308 12.17 -17.82 7.95
C GLN A 308 11.79 -16.43 7.46
N TYR A 309 10.92 -15.72 8.19
CA TYR A 309 10.36 -14.45 7.76
C TYR A 309 10.82 -13.27 8.60
N GLY A 310 10.86 -12.11 8.00
CA GLY A 310 11.27 -10.84 8.59
C GLY A 310 10.32 -9.69 8.22
N LEU A 311 10.88 -8.56 7.79
CA LEU A 311 10.11 -7.38 7.43
C LEU A 311 9.37 -7.61 6.10
N PHE A 312 8.14 -8.17 6.17
CA PHE A 312 7.26 -8.45 5.03
C PHE A 312 7.94 -9.19 3.87
N GLY A 313 8.75 -10.19 4.20
CA GLY A 313 9.46 -11.03 3.24
C GLY A 313 10.23 -12.16 3.93
N ARG A 314 10.81 -13.06 3.13
CA ARG A 314 11.77 -14.05 3.64
C ARG A 314 13.08 -13.37 4.03
N LYS A 315 13.74 -13.92 5.05
CA LYS A 315 15.08 -13.49 5.47
C LYS A 315 16.14 -13.95 4.49
#